data_ad75cce48596a893e61a04dcdd0807b5
#
_entry.id   ad75cce48596a893e61a04dcdd0807b5
#
_cell.length_a   1.000
_cell.length_b   1.000
_cell.length_c   1.000
_cell.angle_alpha   90.00
_cell.angle_beta   90.00
_cell.angle_gamma   90.00
#
_symmetry.space_group_name_H-M   'P 1'
#
loop_
_entity.id
_entity.type
_entity.pdbx_description
1 polymer ?
#
loop_
_entity_poly.entity_id
_entity_poly.type
_entity_poly.pdbx_seq_one_letter_code
_entity_poly.pdbx_strand_id
1 'polypeptide(L)'
;MSIVAHTRPFVIGVDAHARTHALAVLACPTGEVLDEAQFPATTAGLARAVAWVARRTGADLDALWVIEGVGTYGARLARAAADAGYAVAEAPRMNARANRGVGKSDPLDARRIAQAALPLDHTQLRLPRTDEGARAALRILIAS
;
A
#
# COMPACT_ATOMS: atom_id res chain seq x y z
N MET A 1 -17.46 14.08 -2.70
CA MET A 1 -16.57 13.40 -1.76
C MET A 1 -16.21 12.03 -2.31
N SER A 2 -14.93 11.75 -2.37
CA SER A 2 -14.43 10.53 -3.00
C SER A 2 -13.81 9.61 -1.96
N ILE A 3 -14.58 8.61 -1.56
CA ILE A 3 -14.13 7.63 -0.58
C ILE A 3 -13.36 6.53 -1.30
N VAL A 4 -12.25 6.11 -0.72
CA VAL A 4 -11.37 5.09 -1.31
C VAL A 4 -12.14 3.85 -1.75
N ALA A 5 -13.03 3.35 -0.88
CA ALA A 5 -13.79 2.14 -1.19
C ALA A 5 -14.67 2.28 -2.42
N HIS A 6 -15.02 3.50 -2.81
CA HIS A 6 -15.91 3.74 -3.95
C HIS A 6 -15.16 4.17 -5.21
N THR A 7 -13.87 4.51 -5.09
CA THR A 7 -13.12 5.03 -6.22
C THR A 7 -12.00 4.11 -6.66
N ARG A 8 -11.61 3.15 -5.84
CA ARG A 8 -10.53 2.22 -6.15
C ARG A 8 -11.10 0.81 -6.26
N PRO A 9 -10.65 0.02 -7.24
CA PRO A 9 -11.11 -1.37 -7.35
C PRO A 9 -10.51 -2.28 -6.29
N PHE A 10 -9.29 -1.98 -5.84
CA PHE A 10 -8.57 -2.77 -4.84
C PHE A 10 -7.77 -1.86 -3.94
N VAL A 11 -7.55 -2.30 -2.72
CA VAL A 11 -6.62 -1.66 -1.81
C VAL A 11 -5.62 -2.70 -1.31
N ILE A 12 -4.35 -2.36 -1.39
CA ILE A 12 -3.29 -3.23 -0.89
C ILE A 12 -2.73 -2.59 0.37
N GLY A 13 -2.90 -3.29 1.51
CA GLY A 13 -2.31 -2.84 2.75
C GLY A 13 -0.94 -3.46 2.92
N VAL A 14 0.01 -2.67 3.39
CA VAL A 14 1.37 -3.14 3.60
C VAL A 14 1.83 -2.77 5.00
N ASP A 15 2.20 -3.80 5.77
CA ASP A 15 2.85 -3.64 7.06
C ASP A 15 4.34 -3.86 6.83
N ALA A 16 5.10 -2.76 6.79
CA ALA A 16 6.50 -2.79 6.40
C ALA A 16 7.40 -2.92 7.63
N HIS A 17 8.31 -3.85 7.57
CA HIS A 17 9.30 -4.08 8.61
C HIS A 17 10.70 -4.16 7.98
N ALA A 18 11.71 -4.19 8.84
CA ALA A 18 13.08 -4.10 8.35
C ALA A 18 13.47 -5.23 7.41
N ARG A 19 12.97 -6.44 7.66
CA ARG A 19 13.38 -7.61 6.88
C ARG A 19 12.27 -8.22 6.06
N THR A 20 11.01 -7.97 6.41
CA THR A 20 9.88 -8.64 5.78
C THR A 20 8.73 -7.66 5.69
N HIS A 21 8.03 -7.69 4.58
CA HIS A 21 6.80 -6.92 4.42
C HIS A 21 5.63 -7.87 4.30
N ALA A 22 4.55 -7.56 5.02
CA ALA A 22 3.30 -8.30 4.91
C ALA A 22 2.34 -7.51 4.05
N LEU A 23 1.68 -8.16 3.11
CA LEU A 23 0.75 -7.54 2.19
C LEU A 23 -0.61 -8.21 2.28
N ALA A 24 -1.68 -7.43 2.16
CA ALA A 24 -3.04 -7.94 2.04
C ALA A 24 -3.72 -7.21 0.89
N VAL A 25 -4.41 -7.95 0.02
CA VAL A 25 -5.18 -7.39 -1.08
C VAL A 25 -6.65 -7.50 -0.76
N LEU A 26 -7.33 -6.36 -0.76
CA LEU A 26 -8.76 -6.28 -0.48
C LEU A 26 -9.49 -5.79 -1.72
N ALA A 27 -10.63 -6.41 -2.00
CA ALA A 27 -11.51 -5.94 -3.07
C ALA A 27 -12.40 -4.83 -2.56
N CYS A 28 -12.70 -3.85 -3.41
CA CYS A 28 -13.62 -2.77 -3.10
C CYS A 28 -14.94 -2.98 -3.83
N PRO A 29 -16.02 -2.46 -3.29
CA PRO A 29 -16.10 -1.63 -2.09
C PRO A 29 -16.23 -2.42 -0.79
N THR A 30 -16.39 -3.74 -0.85
CA THR A 30 -16.75 -4.54 0.31
C THR A 30 -15.62 -4.71 1.31
N GLY A 31 -14.37 -4.63 0.86
CA GLY A 31 -13.23 -4.90 1.73
C GLY A 31 -12.92 -6.38 1.89
N GLU A 32 -13.46 -7.21 1.00
CA GLU A 32 -13.19 -8.64 1.04
C GLU A 32 -11.71 -8.91 0.86
N VAL A 33 -11.13 -9.72 1.75
CA VAL A 33 -9.72 -10.07 1.65
C VAL A 33 -9.56 -11.12 0.57
N LEU A 34 -8.83 -10.79 -0.49
CA LEU A 34 -8.59 -11.70 -1.59
C LEU A 34 -7.41 -12.62 -1.33
N ASP A 35 -6.33 -12.08 -0.77
CA ASP A 35 -5.15 -12.85 -0.49
C ASP A 35 -4.22 -12.07 0.44
N GLU A 36 -3.32 -12.80 1.10
CA GLU A 36 -2.33 -12.22 1.99
C GLU A 36 -1.02 -12.98 1.79
N ALA A 37 0.10 -12.27 1.91
CA ALA A 37 1.40 -12.90 1.76
C ALA A 37 2.48 -12.05 2.43
N GLN A 38 3.64 -12.66 2.63
CA GLN A 38 4.82 -11.97 3.14
C GLN A 38 5.95 -12.10 2.14
N PHE A 39 6.75 -11.05 2.04
CA PHE A 39 7.89 -11.02 1.12
C PHE A 39 9.11 -10.47 1.82
N PRO A 40 10.30 -11.00 1.55
CA PRO A 40 11.51 -10.41 2.12
C PRO A 40 11.73 -9.00 1.58
N ALA A 41 12.31 -8.15 2.42
CA ALA A 41 12.57 -6.76 2.06
C ALA A 41 13.87 -6.63 1.26
N THR A 42 14.04 -7.50 0.28
CA THR A 42 15.18 -7.49 -0.62
C THR A 42 14.71 -7.04 -1.99
N THR A 43 15.64 -6.66 -2.85
CA THR A 43 15.28 -6.24 -4.20
C THR A 43 14.44 -7.31 -4.90
N ALA A 44 14.82 -8.57 -4.81
CA ALA A 44 14.06 -9.65 -5.41
C ALA A 44 12.70 -9.83 -4.74
N GLY A 45 12.65 -9.69 -3.41
CA GLY A 45 11.39 -9.81 -2.68
C GLY A 45 10.41 -8.70 -3.03
N LEU A 46 10.91 -7.47 -3.21
CA LEU A 46 10.06 -6.35 -3.59
C LEU A 46 9.49 -6.57 -4.99
N ALA A 47 10.31 -7.04 -5.92
CA ALA A 47 9.83 -7.33 -7.27
C ALA A 47 8.76 -8.41 -7.26
N ARG A 48 8.95 -9.45 -6.43
CA ARG A 48 7.95 -10.50 -6.31
C ARG A 48 6.66 -9.99 -5.68
N ALA A 49 6.76 -9.07 -4.72
CA ALA A 49 5.57 -8.49 -4.10
C ALA A 49 4.73 -7.74 -5.13
N VAL A 50 5.37 -6.90 -5.94
CA VAL A 50 4.67 -6.15 -6.98
C VAL A 50 4.04 -7.11 -7.99
N ALA A 51 4.76 -8.14 -8.41
CA ALA A 51 4.23 -9.12 -9.35
C ALA A 51 3.05 -9.90 -8.76
N TRP A 52 3.14 -10.24 -7.47
CA TRP A 52 2.07 -10.93 -6.77
C TRP A 52 0.79 -10.09 -6.75
N VAL A 53 0.92 -8.79 -6.43
CA VAL A 53 -0.24 -7.89 -6.44
C VAL A 53 -0.82 -7.81 -7.86
N ALA A 54 0.03 -7.70 -8.87
CA ALA A 54 -0.45 -7.64 -10.25
C ALA A 54 -1.29 -8.88 -10.59
N ARG A 55 -0.85 -10.06 -10.18
CA ARG A 55 -1.61 -11.27 -10.44
C ARG A 55 -2.94 -11.29 -9.69
N ARG A 56 -2.98 -10.73 -8.49
CA ARG A 56 -4.22 -10.73 -7.67
C ARG A 56 -5.22 -9.68 -8.12
N THR A 57 -4.79 -8.67 -8.84
CA THR A 57 -5.64 -7.55 -9.24
C THR A 57 -5.79 -7.43 -10.74
N GLY A 58 -5.28 -8.39 -11.50
CA GLY A 58 -5.32 -8.31 -12.96
C GLY A 58 -4.52 -7.16 -13.51
N ALA A 59 -3.46 -6.77 -12.81
CA ALA A 59 -2.59 -5.66 -13.19
C ALA A 59 -3.34 -4.32 -13.29
N ASP A 60 -4.41 -4.17 -12.51
CA ASP A 60 -5.21 -2.94 -12.51
C ASP A 60 -4.45 -1.85 -11.75
N LEU A 61 -3.98 -0.85 -12.48
CA LEU A 61 -3.17 0.21 -11.89
C LEU A 61 -3.98 1.22 -11.08
N ASP A 62 -5.30 1.11 -11.09
CA ASP A 62 -6.14 1.92 -10.22
C ASP A 62 -6.19 1.39 -8.79
N ALA A 63 -5.61 0.24 -8.54
CA ALA A 63 -5.45 -0.27 -7.19
C ALA A 63 -4.59 0.69 -6.37
N LEU A 64 -4.98 0.90 -5.12
CA LEU A 64 -4.26 1.81 -4.22
C LEU A 64 -3.43 1.01 -3.25
N TRP A 65 -2.14 1.31 -3.18
CA TRP A 65 -1.26 0.74 -2.15
C TRP A 65 -1.24 1.66 -0.96
N VAL A 66 -1.48 1.12 0.21
CA VAL A 66 -1.46 1.88 1.48
C VAL A 66 -0.36 1.25 2.32
N ILE A 67 0.73 2.00 2.50
CA ILE A 67 1.96 1.44 3.06
C ILE A 67 2.31 2.15 4.36
N GLU A 68 2.49 1.37 5.42
CA GLU A 68 3.01 1.89 6.67
C GLU A 68 4.52 2.03 6.55
N GLY A 69 5.04 3.13 7.09
CA GLY A 69 6.48 3.33 7.10
C GLY A 69 7.07 3.74 5.76
N VAL A 70 6.32 4.50 4.96
CA VAL A 70 6.82 4.93 3.65
C VAL A 70 8.11 5.76 3.75
N GLY A 71 8.37 6.37 4.92
CA GLY A 71 9.60 7.14 5.14
C GLY A 71 10.73 6.32 5.72
N THR A 72 10.47 5.06 6.03
CA THR A 72 11.46 4.19 6.65
C THR A 72 11.50 2.85 5.93
N TYR A 73 11.01 1.78 6.59
CA TYR A 73 11.13 0.44 6.03
C TYR A 73 10.32 0.21 4.77
N GLY A 74 9.24 0.96 4.59
CA GLY A 74 8.39 0.81 3.43
C GLY A 74 8.80 1.64 2.22
N ALA A 75 9.86 2.45 2.33
CA ALA A 75 10.23 3.41 1.28
C ALA A 75 10.56 2.73 -0.04
N ARG A 76 11.32 1.65 -0.01
CA ARG A 76 11.73 0.96 -1.23
C ARG A 76 10.54 0.28 -1.91
N LEU A 77 9.66 -0.33 -1.14
CA LEU A 77 8.47 -0.96 -1.71
C LEU A 77 7.53 0.09 -2.29
N ALA A 78 7.38 1.22 -1.60
CA ALA A 78 6.57 2.33 -2.10
C ALA A 78 7.09 2.80 -3.44
N ARG A 79 8.41 2.94 -3.57
CA ARG A 79 9.01 3.34 -4.84
C ARG A 79 8.79 2.28 -5.92
N ALA A 80 8.95 1.01 -5.57
CA ALA A 80 8.76 -0.07 -6.54
C ALA A 80 7.32 -0.08 -7.07
N ALA A 81 6.35 0.09 -6.18
CA ALA A 81 4.95 0.12 -6.58
C ALA A 81 4.66 1.35 -7.45
N ALA A 82 5.18 2.51 -7.06
CA ALA A 82 4.99 3.73 -7.83
C ALA A 82 5.64 3.64 -9.20
N ASP A 83 6.82 3.05 -9.28
CA ASP A 83 7.51 2.87 -10.55
C ASP A 83 6.76 1.92 -11.47
N ALA A 84 6.01 0.99 -10.90
CA ALA A 84 5.17 0.09 -11.68
C ALA A 84 3.88 0.76 -12.16
N GLY A 85 3.60 1.97 -11.71
CA GLY A 85 2.44 2.74 -12.15
C GLY A 85 1.30 2.81 -11.14
N TYR A 86 1.44 2.21 -9.98
CA TYR A 86 0.37 2.21 -8.98
C TYR A 86 0.34 3.51 -8.19
N ALA A 87 -0.84 3.86 -7.70
CA ALA A 87 -0.98 4.91 -6.70
C ALA A 87 -0.54 4.37 -5.34
N VAL A 88 0.20 5.18 -4.60
CA VAL A 88 0.72 4.81 -3.29
C VAL A 88 0.37 5.91 -2.31
N ALA A 89 -0.09 5.52 -1.12
CA ALA A 89 -0.39 6.45 -0.05
C ALA A 89 0.22 5.93 1.25
N GLU A 90 0.52 6.84 2.15
CA GLU A 90 0.97 6.49 3.47
C GLU A 90 -0.21 5.98 4.29
N ALA A 91 0.00 4.92 5.06
CA ALA A 91 -1.06 4.35 5.86
C ALA A 91 -1.58 5.36 6.88
N PRO A 92 -2.89 5.38 7.15
CA PRO A 92 -3.42 6.23 8.20
C PRO A 92 -2.77 5.89 9.52
N ARG A 93 -2.62 6.89 10.38
CA ARG A 93 -2.03 6.66 11.69
C ARG A 93 -2.96 5.74 12.49
N MET A 94 -2.42 4.62 12.94
CA MET A 94 -3.18 3.66 13.69
C MET A 94 -2.89 3.82 15.17
N ASN A 95 -3.77 3.27 15.99
CA ASN A 95 -3.62 3.32 17.43
C ASN A 95 -2.35 2.57 17.83
N ALA A 96 -1.40 3.27 18.43
CA ALA A 96 -0.13 2.67 18.80
C ALA A 96 -0.29 1.55 19.80
N ARG A 97 -1.33 1.61 20.64
CA ARG A 97 -1.55 0.55 21.63
C ARG A 97 -1.92 -0.77 21.00
N ALA A 98 -2.64 -0.71 19.87
CA ALA A 98 -3.03 -1.95 19.19
C ALA A 98 -1.82 -2.66 18.59
N ASN A 99 -0.74 -1.92 18.36
CA ASN A 99 0.46 -2.50 17.75
C ASN A 99 1.57 -2.77 18.75
N ARG A 100 1.32 -2.48 20.01
CA ARG A 100 2.36 -2.64 21.01
C ARG A 100 2.67 -4.13 21.19
N GLY A 101 3.94 -4.46 21.15
CA GLY A 101 4.37 -5.85 21.30
C GLY A 101 4.46 -6.62 20.01
N VAL A 102 4.00 -6.05 18.90
CA VAL A 102 4.12 -6.70 17.61
C VAL A 102 5.46 -6.31 17.03
N GLY A 103 6.38 -7.25 16.99
CA GLY A 103 7.74 -6.98 16.56
C GLY A 103 8.07 -7.44 15.16
N LYS A 104 7.12 -7.99 14.41
CA LYS A 104 7.39 -8.50 13.08
C LYS A 104 6.16 -8.36 12.21
N SER A 105 6.37 -8.47 10.92
CA SER A 105 5.30 -8.35 9.94
C SER A 105 4.23 -9.38 10.19
N ASP A 106 2.97 -8.95 10.09
CA ASP A 106 1.83 -9.78 10.36
C ASP A 106 0.77 -9.50 9.29
N PRO A 107 0.30 -10.51 8.56
CA PRO A 107 -0.77 -10.29 7.57
C PRO A 107 -2.02 -9.65 8.17
N LEU A 108 -2.30 -9.91 9.45
CA LEU A 108 -3.44 -9.28 10.10
C LEU A 108 -3.26 -7.77 10.19
N ASP A 109 -2.05 -7.29 10.44
CA ASP A 109 -1.78 -5.86 10.48
C ASP A 109 -1.88 -5.24 9.09
N ALA A 110 -1.42 -5.93 8.06
CA ALA A 110 -1.56 -5.46 6.69
C ALA A 110 -3.03 -5.33 6.31
N ARG A 111 -3.85 -6.30 6.71
CA ARG A 111 -5.28 -6.25 6.48
C ARG A 111 -5.91 -5.05 7.17
N ARG A 112 -5.52 -4.79 8.42
CA ARG A 112 -6.04 -3.64 9.17
C ARG A 112 -5.66 -2.32 8.52
N ILE A 113 -4.45 -2.23 8.00
CA ILE A 113 -4.00 -1.02 7.31
C ILE A 113 -4.89 -0.76 6.10
N ALA A 114 -5.16 -1.78 5.29
CA ALA A 114 -6.01 -1.63 4.13
C ALA A 114 -7.44 -1.26 4.54
N GLN A 115 -7.97 -1.93 5.57
CA GLN A 115 -9.32 -1.68 6.02
C GLN A 115 -9.49 -0.26 6.56
N ALA A 116 -8.47 0.26 7.21
CA ALA A 116 -8.53 1.62 7.76
C ALA A 116 -8.59 2.68 6.66
N ALA A 117 -8.09 2.37 5.47
CA ALA A 117 -8.11 3.32 4.36
C ALA A 117 -9.44 3.34 3.62
N LEU A 118 -10.21 2.26 3.69
CA LEU A 118 -11.44 2.13 2.88
C LEU A 118 -12.43 3.26 3.08
N PRO A 119 -12.75 3.71 4.30
CA PRO A 119 -13.75 4.77 4.50
C PRO A 119 -13.21 6.17 4.32
N LEU A 120 -11.92 6.33 4.08
CA LEU A 120 -11.33 7.66 4.03
C LEU A 120 -11.58 8.32 2.69
N ASP A 121 -11.76 9.65 2.72
CA ASP A 121 -11.74 10.46 1.52
C ASP A 121 -10.30 10.56 1.03
N HIS A 122 -10.12 10.66 -0.28
CA HIS A 122 -8.79 10.77 -0.86
C HIS A 122 -7.99 11.93 -0.27
N THR A 123 -8.67 12.99 0.15
CA THR A 123 -7.98 14.14 0.75
C THR A 123 -7.42 13.82 2.13
N GLN A 124 -7.87 12.76 2.76
CA GLN A 124 -7.37 12.34 4.07
C GLN A 124 -6.16 11.43 3.99
N LEU A 125 -5.81 10.97 2.80
CA LEU A 125 -4.65 10.14 2.60
C LEU A 125 -3.43 11.01 2.42
N ARG A 126 -2.30 10.56 2.96
CA ARG A 126 -1.03 11.23 2.75
C ARG A 126 -0.32 10.56 1.60
N LEU A 127 0.06 11.35 0.62
CA LEU A 127 0.95 10.85 -0.41
C LEU A 127 2.35 10.74 0.17
N PRO A 128 3.16 9.78 -0.31
CA PRO A 128 4.53 9.67 0.17
C PRO A 128 5.27 10.96 -0.09
N ARG A 129 6.06 11.38 0.89
CA ARG A 129 6.94 12.51 0.69
C ARG A 129 8.09 12.07 -0.15
N THR A 130 7.86 12.04 -1.39
CA THR A 130 8.98 11.94 -2.27
C THR A 130 9.43 13.33 -2.39
N ASP A 131 10.62 13.46 -2.38
CA ASP A 131 11.34 14.55 -2.54
C ASP A 131 10.89 15.47 -3.52
N GLU A 132 10.22 15.21 -4.46
CA GLU A 132 9.92 16.16 -5.42
C GLU A 132 8.51 16.11 -5.83
N GLY A 133 7.76 17.11 -5.44
CA GLY A 133 6.43 17.32 -5.93
C GLY A 133 6.40 17.42 -7.44
N ALA A 134 7.41 18.05 -8.02
CA ALA A 134 7.49 18.16 -9.47
C ALA A 134 7.66 16.81 -10.14
N ARG A 135 8.48 15.96 -9.56
CA ARG A 135 8.68 14.64 -10.11
C ARG A 135 7.41 13.79 -10.00
N ALA A 136 6.72 13.90 -8.89
CA ALA A 136 5.48 13.18 -8.71
C ALA A 136 4.43 13.64 -9.72
N ALA A 137 4.34 14.96 -9.94
CA ALA A 137 3.40 15.50 -10.91
C ALA A 137 3.73 15.02 -12.32
N LEU A 138 5.00 15.00 -12.68
CA LEU A 138 5.41 14.53 -13.96
C LEU A 138 5.07 13.07 -14.18
N ARG A 139 5.24 12.27 -13.14
CA ARG A 139 4.92 10.87 -13.22
C ARG A 139 3.43 10.63 -13.44
N ILE A 140 2.60 11.45 -12.81
CA ILE A 140 1.16 11.37 -13.00
C ILE A 140 0.80 11.69 -14.44
N LEU A 141 1.43 12.69 -15.02
CA LEU A 141 1.18 13.05 -16.41
C LEU A 141 1.54 11.92 -17.36
N ILE A 142 2.64 11.22 -17.07
CA ILE A 142 3.07 10.11 -17.92
C ILE A 142 2.11 8.95 -17.79
N ALA A 143 1.61 8.70 -16.59
CA ALA A 143 0.72 7.58 -16.34
C ALA A 143 -0.66 7.79 -16.92
N SER A 144 -1.04 9.03 -17.12
CA SER A 144 -2.33 9.32 -17.74
C SER A 144 -2.22 9.35 -19.27
#